data_5d895af1f17f37902445e1aa8e45e30c
#
_entry.id   5d895af1f17f37902445e1aa8e45e30c
#
_cell.length_a   1.000
_cell.length_b   1.000
_cell.length_c   1.000
_cell.angle_alpha   90.00
_cell.angle_beta   90.00
_cell.angle_gamma   90.00
#
_symmetry.space_group_name_H-M   'P 1'
#
loop_
_entity.id
_entity.type
_entity.pdbx_description
1 polymer ?
#
loop_
_entity_poly.entity_id
_entity_poly.type
_entity_poly.pdbx_seq_one_letter_code
_entity_poly.pdbx_strand_id
1 'polypeptide(L)'
;MTRGALIFAFNNEKTDYVRLAAWTANNIRRHLNIPVAVVTDVPQLAQSCFDVVIPAESESGGTRYFEDYNSTITWNNFNRVNGYELSPWDETLILDADYVVASNQLQQLFNTNCNFLAHRYAYDVTDVDDFVGLDTFGENKMPMWWATVMYFKRSKQAECIFNAMIMIRNNWKHYCNIYKNKKSTYRNDHALSIALGIVNGHTLDHDAIPWNLATLTPAHQLQQLGQDQYRIDFKTSNNKLCWIDIKNQDFHAMGKKHLGDIVANSA
;
A
#
# COMPACT_ATOMS: atom_id res chain seq x y z
N MET A 1 -23.77 -8.77 -0.39
CA MET A 1 -22.33 -8.82 -0.15
C MET A 1 -21.94 -7.57 0.61
N THR A 2 -21.22 -7.73 1.72
CA THR A 2 -20.68 -6.62 2.50
C THR A 2 -19.41 -6.09 1.84
N ARG A 3 -19.21 -4.77 1.85
CA ARG A 3 -18.07 -4.09 1.23
C ARG A 3 -17.37 -3.20 2.23
N GLY A 4 -16.05 -3.13 2.17
CA GLY A 4 -15.30 -2.22 3.01
C GLY A 4 -13.82 -2.16 2.70
N ALA A 5 -13.14 -1.25 3.38
CA ALA A 5 -11.69 -1.12 3.31
C ALA A 5 -11.02 -1.72 4.55
N LEU A 6 -9.81 -2.25 4.38
CA LEU A 6 -8.97 -2.78 5.45
C LEU A 6 -7.60 -2.10 5.40
N ILE A 7 -7.18 -1.52 6.51
CA ILE A 7 -5.88 -0.86 6.66
C ILE A 7 -5.08 -1.57 7.76
N PHE A 8 -3.80 -1.81 7.51
CA PHE A 8 -2.86 -2.31 8.51
C PHE A 8 -2.05 -1.14 9.06
N ALA A 9 -2.15 -0.88 10.36
CA ALA A 9 -1.55 0.28 11.02
C ALA A 9 -0.80 -0.15 12.29
N PHE A 10 0.49 -0.40 12.15
CA PHE A 10 1.40 -0.74 13.24
C PHE A 10 2.41 0.39 13.44
N ASN A 11 2.35 1.04 14.59
CA ASN A 11 3.22 2.17 14.90
C ASN A 11 4.69 1.74 14.99
N ASN A 12 5.59 2.68 14.70
CA ASN A 12 7.01 2.51 14.94
C ASN A 12 7.58 3.77 15.66
N GLU A 13 8.90 3.82 15.82
CA GLU A 13 9.57 4.85 16.62
C GLU A 13 9.43 6.28 16.04
N LYS A 14 9.06 6.40 14.76
CA LYS A 14 9.01 7.68 14.02
C LYS A 14 7.66 8.02 13.45
N THR A 15 6.80 7.02 13.22
CA THR A 15 5.55 7.20 12.49
C THR A 15 4.39 6.63 13.28
N ASP A 16 3.37 7.47 13.51
CA ASP A 16 2.06 7.06 14.03
C ASP A 16 1.18 6.61 12.85
N TYR A 17 1.28 5.33 12.51
CA TYR A 17 0.50 4.74 11.42
C TYR A 17 -0.99 4.67 11.74
N VAL A 18 -1.40 4.59 13.02
CA VAL A 18 -2.82 4.61 13.39
C VAL A 18 -3.44 5.97 13.07
N ARG A 19 -2.72 7.06 13.33
CA ARG A 19 -3.16 8.40 12.97
C ARG A 19 -3.23 8.63 11.47
N LEU A 20 -2.23 8.14 10.71
CA LEU A 20 -2.26 8.16 9.24
C LEU A 20 -3.46 7.37 8.71
N ALA A 21 -3.66 6.15 9.22
CA ALA A 21 -4.78 5.29 8.83
C ALA A 21 -6.15 5.93 9.15
N ALA A 22 -6.29 6.62 10.28
CA ALA A 22 -7.51 7.32 10.66
C ALA A 22 -7.84 8.45 9.67
N TRP A 23 -6.83 9.22 9.26
CA TRP A 23 -6.98 10.25 8.25
C TRP A 23 -7.36 9.63 6.88
N THR A 24 -6.69 8.55 6.48
CA THR A 24 -7.02 7.80 5.26
C THR A 24 -8.44 7.23 5.33
N ALA A 25 -8.88 6.71 6.49
CA ALA A 25 -10.24 6.21 6.69
C ALA A 25 -11.31 7.29 6.49
N ASN A 26 -11.07 8.51 6.96
CA ASN A 26 -11.97 9.64 6.73
C ASN A 26 -12.08 9.97 5.22
N ASN A 27 -10.98 9.92 4.50
CA ASN A 27 -10.98 10.12 3.04
C ASN A 27 -11.70 8.99 2.31
N ILE A 28 -11.51 7.73 2.71
CA ILE A 28 -12.24 6.56 2.18
C ILE A 28 -13.74 6.74 2.36
N ARG A 29 -14.21 7.09 3.56
CA ARG A 29 -15.64 7.32 3.80
C ARG A 29 -16.18 8.44 2.93
N ARG A 30 -15.43 9.54 2.81
CA ARG A 30 -15.85 10.71 2.02
C ARG A 30 -15.99 10.40 0.54
N HIS A 31 -15.03 9.67 -0.05
CA HIS A 31 -14.97 9.42 -1.48
C HIS A 31 -15.65 8.13 -1.92
N LEU A 32 -15.56 7.08 -1.10
CA LEU A 32 -16.03 5.75 -1.49
C LEU A 32 -17.34 5.36 -0.77
N ASN A 33 -17.69 6.05 0.32
CA ASN A 33 -18.88 5.76 1.14
C ASN A 33 -18.95 4.29 1.59
N ILE A 34 -17.81 3.75 2.05
CA ILE A 34 -17.70 2.39 2.58
C ILE A 34 -17.11 2.40 3.99
N PRO A 35 -17.45 1.40 4.84
CA PRO A 35 -16.86 1.26 6.16
C PRO A 35 -15.38 0.87 6.08
N VAL A 36 -14.64 1.21 7.14
CA VAL A 36 -13.19 0.96 7.23
C VAL A 36 -12.85 0.17 8.48
N ALA A 37 -12.16 -0.95 8.28
CA ALA A 37 -11.55 -1.74 9.34
C ALA A 37 -10.05 -1.41 9.46
N VAL A 38 -9.52 -1.47 10.68
CA VAL A 38 -8.08 -1.37 10.94
C VAL A 38 -7.58 -2.58 11.69
N VAL A 39 -6.41 -3.07 11.29
CA VAL A 39 -5.62 -4.08 12.02
C VAL A 39 -4.46 -3.37 12.71
N THR A 40 -4.38 -3.45 14.04
CA THR A 40 -3.39 -2.70 14.82
C THR A 40 -3.01 -3.40 16.11
N ASP A 41 -1.81 -3.11 16.61
CA ASP A 41 -1.31 -3.53 17.94
C ASP A 41 -1.67 -2.55 19.07
N VAL A 42 -2.26 -1.40 18.73
CA VAL A 42 -2.72 -0.37 19.69
C VAL A 42 -4.21 -0.05 19.52
N PRO A 43 -5.11 -1.04 19.71
CA PRO A 43 -6.53 -0.91 19.41
C PRO A 43 -7.22 0.22 20.19
N GLN A 44 -6.72 0.57 21.38
CA GLN A 44 -7.24 1.66 22.20
C GLN A 44 -7.13 3.03 21.52
N LEU A 45 -6.13 3.25 20.64
CA LEU A 45 -5.96 4.49 19.89
C LEU A 45 -6.86 4.56 18.65
N ALA A 46 -7.43 3.42 18.25
CA ALA A 46 -8.18 3.29 17.02
C ALA A 46 -9.71 3.32 17.21
N GLN A 47 -10.22 3.07 18.41
CA GLN A 47 -11.65 2.79 18.68
C GLN A 47 -12.64 3.82 18.17
N SER A 48 -12.29 5.10 18.14
CA SER A 48 -13.20 6.17 17.70
C SER A 48 -13.06 6.52 16.19
N CYS A 49 -12.09 5.93 15.49
CA CYS A 49 -11.70 6.34 14.15
C CYS A 49 -12.15 5.36 13.06
N PHE A 50 -12.50 4.11 13.43
CA PHE A 50 -12.78 3.04 12.49
C PHE A 50 -14.10 2.34 12.82
N ASP A 51 -14.72 1.76 11.79
CA ASP A 51 -15.98 1.02 11.94
C ASP A 51 -15.75 -0.36 12.58
N VAL A 52 -14.57 -0.94 12.34
CA VAL A 52 -14.12 -2.20 12.94
C VAL A 52 -12.66 -2.07 13.34
N VAL A 53 -12.33 -2.44 14.58
CA VAL A 53 -10.95 -2.49 15.09
C VAL A 53 -10.59 -3.95 15.36
N ILE A 54 -9.54 -4.42 14.72
CA ILE A 54 -9.06 -5.81 14.81
C ILE A 54 -7.70 -5.78 15.52
N PRO A 55 -7.64 -6.22 16.78
CA PRO A 55 -6.39 -6.33 17.50
C PRO A 55 -5.49 -7.40 16.86
N ALA A 56 -4.22 -7.07 16.64
CA ALA A 56 -3.21 -8.03 16.19
C ALA A 56 -1.85 -7.63 16.76
N GLU A 57 -1.01 -8.61 17.04
CA GLU A 57 0.36 -8.34 17.43
C GLU A 57 1.16 -7.81 16.23
N SER A 58 2.02 -6.83 16.48
CA SER A 58 2.95 -6.36 15.46
C SER A 58 4.07 -7.39 15.29
N GLU A 59 4.31 -7.81 14.06
CA GLU A 59 5.45 -8.63 13.71
C GLU A 59 6.45 -7.82 12.91
N SER A 60 7.69 -7.76 13.38
CA SER A 60 8.77 -7.08 12.69
C SER A 60 9.24 -7.89 11.49
N GLY A 61 9.18 -7.29 10.30
CA GLY A 61 9.82 -7.81 9.08
C GLY A 61 11.30 -7.42 8.96
N GLY A 62 11.92 -6.93 10.04
CA GLY A 62 13.27 -6.39 10.07
C GLY A 62 13.31 -4.87 10.06
N THR A 63 14.46 -4.31 9.69
CA THR A 63 14.66 -2.86 9.62
C THR A 63 14.76 -2.39 8.17
N ARG A 64 14.32 -1.15 7.92
CA ARG A 64 14.44 -0.48 6.63
C ARG A 64 15.00 0.93 6.81
N TYR A 65 15.77 1.40 5.85
CA TYR A 65 16.17 2.79 5.79
C TYR A 65 15.03 3.62 5.22
N PHE A 66 14.67 4.68 5.94
CA PHE A 66 13.65 5.67 5.54
C PHE A 66 14.36 6.98 5.22
N GLU A 67 14.30 7.40 3.97
CA GLU A 67 14.99 8.58 3.46
C GLU A 67 14.49 9.87 4.10
N ASP A 68 13.18 10.01 4.30
CA ASP A 68 12.53 11.17 4.90
C ASP A 68 12.93 11.42 6.38
N TYR A 69 13.34 10.36 7.08
CA TYR A 69 13.87 10.43 8.45
C TYR A 69 15.39 10.31 8.53
N ASN A 70 16.04 10.02 7.41
CA ASN A 70 17.49 9.74 7.34
C ASN A 70 17.91 8.71 8.42
N SER A 71 17.13 7.66 8.60
CA SER A 71 17.37 6.68 9.66
C SER A 71 16.84 5.28 9.29
N THR A 72 17.44 4.28 9.92
CA THR A 72 16.96 2.88 9.86
C THR A 72 15.93 2.67 10.96
N ILE A 73 14.74 2.23 10.58
CA ILE A 73 13.56 2.12 11.45
C ILE A 73 12.99 0.70 11.34
N THR A 74 12.39 0.22 12.42
CA THR A 74 11.69 -1.07 12.45
C THR A 74 10.48 -1.04 11.51
N TRP A 75 10.34 -2.09 10.70
CA TRP A 75 9.22 -2.26 9.80
C TRP A 75 8.27 -3.35 10.31
N ASN A 76 7.06 -2.95 10.69
CA ASN A 76 6.09 -3.76 11.43
C ASN A 76 4.93 -4.29 10.57
N ASN A 77 4.86 -4.00 9.27
CA ASN A 77 3.74 -4.41 8.41
C ASN A 77 3.96 -5.81 7.78
N PHE A 78 4.46 -6.76 8.58
CA PHE A 78 4.75 -8.14 8.16
C PHE A 78 3.47 -8.97 8.03
N ASN A 79 2.42 -8.62 8.80
CA ASN A 79 1.16 -9.37 8.90
C ASN A 79 0.11 -9.02 7.83
N ARG A 80 0.42 -8.14 6.87
CA ARG A 80 -0.51 -7.76 5.80
C ARG A 80 -0.98 -8.95 4.94
N VAL A 81 -0.20 -10.01 4.87
CA VAL A 81 -0.55 -11.26 4.18
C VAL A 81 -1.76 -11.99 4.78
N ASN A 82 -2.16 -11.64 6.01
CA ASN A 82 -3.33 -12.20 6.67
C ASN A 82 -4.63 -11.42 6.31
N GLY A 83 -4.56 -10.52 5.32
CA GLY A 83 -5.67 -9.63 4.95
C GLY A 83 -6.95 -10.35 4.54
N TYR A 84 -6.85 -11.53 3.91
CA TYR A 84 -8.01 -12.33 3.55
C TYR A 84 -8.77 -12.85 4.78
N GLU A 85 -8.04 -13.37 5.76
CA GLU A 85 -8.62 -13.92 6.99
C GLU A 85 -9.18 -12.82 7.90
N LEU A 86 -8.40 -11.75 8.07
CA LEU A 86 -8.73 -10.65 8.98
C LEU A 86 -9.81 -9.71 8.46
N SER A 87 -10.10 -9.72 7.17
CA SER A 87 -11.13 -8.83 6.63
C SER A 87 -12.53 -9.24 7.11
N PRO A 88 -13.33 -8.30 7.63
CA PRO A 88 -14.73 -8.56 7.98
C PRO A 88 -15.69 -8.48 6.78
N TRP A 89 -15.20 -8.21 5.56
CA TRP A 89 -16.03 -7.95 4.39
C TRP A 89 -16.00 -9.08 3.36
N ASP A 90 -17.07 -9.21 2.57
CA ASP A 90 -17.12 -10.12 1.42
C ASP A 90 -16.28 -9.59 0.25
N GLU A 91 -16.32 -8.27 0.03
CA GLU A 91 -15.50 -7.55 -0.94
C GLU A 91 -14.62 -6.54 -0.19
N THR A 92 -13.33 -6.65 -0.33
CA THR A 92 -12.36 -5.90 0.48
C THR A 92 -11.39 -5.11 -0.38
N LEU A 93 -11.19 -3.85 -0.01
CA LEU A 93 -10.15 -3.00 -0.52
C LEU A 93 -9.07 -2.86 0.56
N ILE A 94 -7.89 -3.49 0.38
CA ILE A 94 -6.76 -3.30 1.29
C ILE A 94 -5.93 -2.12 0.81
N LEU A 95 -5.67 -1.16 1.69
CA LEU A 95 -4.88 0.03 1.40
C LEU A 95 -3.71 0.18 2.38
N ASP A 96 -2.60 0.76 1.92
CA ASP A 96 -1.57 1.27 2.81
C ASP A 96 -2.10 2.49 3.59
N ALA A 97 -1.65 2.67 4.83
CA ALA A 97 -2.05 3.78 5.69
C ALA A 97 -1.61 5.16 5.14
N ASP A 98 -0.65 5.15 4.23
CA ASP A 98 -0.09 6.31 3.54
C ASP A 98 -0.57 6.44 2.08
N TYR A 99 -1.66 5.76 1.72
CA TYR A 99 -2.35 5.95 0.46
C TYR A 99 -3.39 7.08 0.57
N VAL A 100 -3.20 8.14 -0.19
CA VAL A 100 -4.07 9.31 -0.22
C VAL A 100 -5.24 9.04 -1.15
N VAL A 101 -6.44 8.88 -0.58
CA VAL A 101 -7.69 8.78 -1.34
C VAL A 101 -8.26 10.19 -1.51
N ALA A 102 -8.20 10.73 -2.72
CA ALA A 102 -8.65 12.07 -3.08
C ALA A 102 -9.67 12.07 -4.22
N SER A 103 -10.14 10.88 -4.61
CA SER A 103 -11.14 10.69 -5.65
C SER A 103 -12.03 9.47 -5.36
N ASN A 104 -13.04 9.26 -6.19
CA ASN A 104 -13.89 8.07 -6.13
C ASN A 104 -13.42 6.94 -7.09
N GLN A 105 -12.21 7.04 -7.63
CA GLN A 105 -11.69 6.11 -8.64
C GLN A 105 -11.71 4.65 -8.18
N LEU A 106 -11.30 4.40 -6.92
CA LEU A 106 -11.29 3.06 -6.34
C LEU A 106 -12.68 2.41 -6.22
N GLN A 107 -13.76 3.20 -6.25
CA GLN A 107 -15.13 2.66 -6.21
C GLN A 107 -15.43 1.76 -7.43
N GLN A 108 -14.75 2.00 -8.56
CA GLN A 108 -14.90 1.19 -9.78
C GLN A 108 -14.49 -0.28 -9.56
N LEU A 109 -13.59 -0.55 -8.60
CA LEU A 109 -13.14 -1.92 -8.31
C LEU A 109 -14.26 -2.81 -7.76
N PHE A 110 -15.26 -2.24 -7.10
CA PHE A 110 -16.43 -2.99 -6.62
C PHE A 110 -17.43 -3.36 -7.73
N ASN A 111 -17.23 -2.86 -8.93
CA ASN A 111 -18.06 -3.17 -10.10
C ASN A 111 -17.40 -4.21 -11.04
N THR A 112 -16.22 -4.72 -10.69
CA THR A 112 -15.52 -5.75 -11.49
C THR A 112 -16.09 -7.14 -11.27
N ASN A 113 -15.89 -8.03 -12.25
CA ASN A 113 -16.11 -9.47 -12.08
C ASN A 113 -14.87 -10.22 -11.57
N CYS A 114 -13.72 -9.54 -11.45
CA CYS A 114 -12.48 -10.14 -10.99
C CYS A 114 -12.55 -10.48 -9.49
N ASN A 115 -11.90 -11.56 -9.11
CA ASN A 115 -11.84 -12.02 -7.72
C ASN A 115 -10.67 -11.41 -6.94
N PHE A 116 -9.63 -10.94 -7.65
CA PHE A 116 -8.46 -10.29 -7.07
C PHE A 116 -7.86 -9.30 -8.07
N LEU A 117 -7.49 -8.11 -7.60
CA LEU A 117 -6.82 -7.09 -8.39
C LEU A 117 -5.72 -6.41 -7.56
N ALA A 118 -4.60 -6.07 -8.22
CA ALA A 118 -3.55 -5.22 -7.69
C ALA A 118 -2.97 -4.35 -8.81
N HIS A 119 -2.18 -3.34 -8.50
CA HIS A 119 -1.50 -2.55 -9.52
C HIS A 119 -0.32 -3.32 -10.12
N ARG A 120 -0.25 -3.35 -11.45
CA ARG A 120 0.89 -3.94 -12.18
C ARG A 120 2.01 -2.93 -12.37
N TYR A 121 1.69 -1.67 -12.61
CA TYR A 121 2.64 -0.61 -12.87
C TYR A 121 2.44 0.55 -11.90
N ALA A 122 3.54 1.25 -11.63
CA ALA A 122 3.55 2.50 -10.88
C ALA A 122 4.28 3.58 -11.67
N TYR A 123 4.02 4.84 -11.36
CA TYR A 123 4.73 5.98 -11.91
C TYR A 123 4.92 7.05 -10.84
N ASP A 124 5.97 7.85 -11.00
CA ASP A 124 6.19 9.03 -10.17
C ASP A 124 5.28 10.18 -10.60
N VAL A 125 4.55 10.78 -9.65
CA VAL A 125 3.63 11.90 -9.94
C VAL A 125 4.37 13.11 -10.51
N THR A 126 5.67 13.26 -10.18
CA THR A 126 6.50 14.37 -10.67
C THR A 126 7.21 14.07 -11.98
N ASP A 127 7.17 12.84 -12.46
CA ASP A 127 7.89 12.35 -13.65
C ASP A 127 9.42 12.55 -13.58
N VAL A 128 9.95 12.64 -12.36
CA VAL A 128 11.40 12.79 -12.11
C VAL A 128 12.07 11.45 -11.85
N ASP A 129 11.42 10.59 -11.08
CA ASP A 129 11.94 9.29 -10.72
C ASP A 129 11.49 8.21 -11.71
N ASP A 130 12.44 7.40 -12.16
CA ASP A 130 12.18 6.30 -13.08
C ASP A 130 11.63 5.07 -12.34
N PHE A 131 10.34 4.79 -12.53
CA PHE A 131 9.67 3.59 -12.02
C PHE A 131 9.70 2.40 -12.98
N VAL A 132 10.11 2.59 -14.23
CA VAL A 132 10.21 1.49 -15.23
C VAL A 132 11.19 0.43 -14.77
N GLY A 133 12.29 0.82 -14.12
CA GLY A 133 13.23 -0.12 -13.51
C GLY A 133 12.65 -0.99 -12.39
N LEU A 134 11.46 -0.64 -11.87
CA LEU A 134 10.73 -1.38 -10.82
C LEU A 134 9.64 -2.31 -11.38
N ASP A 135 9.47 -2.40 -12.69
CA ASP A 135 8.48 -3.28 -13.32
C ASP A 135 8.79 -4.77 -13.14
N THR A 136 10.02 -5.08 -12.77
CA THR A 136 10.47 -6.44 -12.48
C THR A 136 11.44 -6.45 -11.31
N PHE A 137 11.59 -7.60 -10.66
CA PHE A 137 12.60 -7.81 -9.62
C PHE A 137 13.33 -9.16 -9.79
N GLY A 138 14.46 -9.29 -9.09
CA GLY A 138 15.33 -10.47 -9.17
C GLY A 138 16.02 -10.61 -10.53
N GLU A 139 17.00 -11.53 -10.62
CA GLU A 139 17.75 -11.78 -11.86
C GLU A 139 16.86 -12.40 -12.95
N ASN A 140 15.82 -13.13 -12.55
CA ASN A 140 14.87 -13.78 -13.46
C ASN A 140 13.78 -12.83 -13.98
N LYS A 141 13.89 -11.53 -13.69
CA LYS A 141 12.94 -10.52 -14.16
C LYS A 141 11.47 -10.86 -13.84
N MET A 142 11.22 -11.30 -12.61
CA MET A 142 9.88 -11.59 -12.13
C MET A 142 9.02 -10.33 -12.22
N PRO A 143 7.80 -10.39 -12.81
CA PRO A 143 6.90 -9.25 -12.86
C PRO A 143 6.61 -8.69 -11.46
N MET A 144 6.74 -7.38 -11.28
CA MET A 144 6.44 -6.69 -10.03
C MET A 144 4.97 -6.35 -9.94
N TRP A 145 4.34 -6.65 -8.81
CA TRP A 145 2.98 -6.23 -8.46
C TRP A 145 3.03 -5.41 -7.17
N TRP A 146 2.24 -4.36 -7.12
CA TRP A 146 2.24 -3.42 -5.99
C TRP A 146 1.13 -3.77 -5.00
N ALA A 147 1.54 -4.09 -3.77
CA ALA A 147 0.62 -4.44 -2.69
C ALA A 147 0.01 -3.21 -1.98
N THR A 148 0.32 -2.00 -2.42
CA THR A 148 -0.20 -0.75 -1.86
C THR A 148 -1.72 -0.69 -1.87
N VAL A 149 -2.32 -1.11 -2.99
CA VAL A 149 -3.76 -1.28 -3.16
C VAL A 149 -4.02 -2.69 -3.66
N MET A 150 -4.81 -3.45 -2.91
CA MET A 150 -5.29 -4.77 -3.29
C MET A 150 -6.80 -4.83 -3.13
N TYR A 151 -7.49 -5.29 -4.14
CA TYR A 151 -8.92 -5.58 -4.08
C TYR A 151 -9.14 -7.07 -4.17
N PHE A 152 -10.05 -7.62 -3.36
CA PHE A 152 -10.48 -9.00 -3.50
C PHE A 152 -11.95 -9.19 -3.13
N LYS A 153 -12.56 -10.22 -3.75
CA LYS A 153 -13.80 -10.87 -3.31
C LYS A 153 -13.46 -12.16 -2.57
N ARG A 154 -14.22 -12.51 -1.55
CA ARG A 154 -14.10 -13.83 -0.92
C ARG A 154 -14.35 -14.91 -1.96
N SER A 155 -13.28 -15.59 -2.34
CA SER A 155 -13.28 -16.60 -3.41
C SER A 155 -12.11 -17.56 -3.21
N LYS A 156 -12.17 -18.73 -3.84
CA LYS A 156 -11.07 -19.71 -3.80
C LYS A 156 -9.78 -19.15 -4.41
N GLN A 157 -9.88 -18.34 -5.45
CA GLN A 157 -8.72 -17.71 -6.08
C GLN A 157 -8.03 -16.74 -5.12
N ALA A 158 -8.79 -15.83 -4.50
CA ALA A 158 -8.20 -14.87 -3.54
C ALA A 158 -7.61 -15.60 -2.32
N GLU A 159 -8.30 -16.61 -1.80
CA GLU A 159 -7.79 -17.48 -0.72
C GLU A 159 -6.43 -18.11 -1.09
N CYS A 160 -6.33 -18.69 -2.30
CA CYS A 160 -5.07 -19.26 -2.78
C CYS A 160 -3.94 -18.25 -2.87
N ILE A 161 -4.22 -17.02 -3.34
CA ILE A 161 -3.22 -15.94 -3.44
C ILE A 161 -2.70 -15.58 -2.03
N PHE A 162 -3.59 -15.33 -1.07
CA PHE A 162 -3.18 -14.96 0.29
C PHE A 162 -2.46 -16.11 1.00
N ASN A 163 -2.91 -17.36 0.84
CA ASN A 163 -2.21 -18.55 1.36
C ASN A 163 -0.79 -18.69 0.77
N ALA A 164 -0.64 -18.42 -0.52
CA ALA A 164 0.68 -18.38 -1.16
C ALA A 164 1.55 -17.24 -0.59
N MET A 165 0.99 -16.04 -0.36
CA MET A 165 1.72 -14.95 0.29
C MET A 165 2.19 -15.32 1.70
N ILE A 166 1.36 -15.99 2.51
CA ILE A 166 1.72 -16.50 3.84
C ILE A 166 2.85 -17.54 3.73
N MET A 167 2.75 -18.49 2.83
CA MET A 167 3.78 -19.50 2.58
C MET A 167 5.13 -18.85 2.19
N ILE A 168 5.08 -17.85 1.30
CA ILE A 168 6.26 -17.11 0.84
C ILE A 168 6.88 -16.32 2.00
N ARG A 169 6.08 -15.61 2.79
CA ARG A 169 6.53 -14.89 3.98
C ARG A 169 7.27 -15.82 4.94
N ASN A 170 6.68 -16.96 5.28
CA ASN A 170 7.24 -17.91 6.24
C ASN A 170 8.52 -18.58 5.73
N ASN A 171 8.73 -18.60 4.40
CA ASN A 171 9.88 -19.20 3.76
C ASN A 171 10.67 -18.18 2.92
N TRP A 172 10.72 -16.92 3.35
CA TRP A 172 11.23 -15.81 2.54
C TRP A 172 12.64 -16.03 1.99
N LYS A 173 13.56 -16.52 2.82
CA LYS A 173 14.94 -16.82 2.40
C LYS A 173 15.00 -17.83 1.23
N HIS A 174 14.13 -18.85 1.26
CA HIS A 174 14.02 -19.84 0.19
C HIS A 174 13.57 -19.19 -1.13
N TYR A 175 12.52 -18.37 -1.07
CA TYR A 175 12.00 -17.68 -2.25
C TYR A 175 12.97 -16.64 -2.79
N CYS A 176 13.70 -15.91 -1.95
CA CYS A 176 14.81 -15.05 -2.40
C CYS A 176 15.83 -15.80 -3.23
N ASN A 177 16.18 -17.01 -2.83
CA ASN A 177 17.15 -17.83 -3.56
C ASN A 177 16.60 -18.32 -4.90
N ILE A 178 15.35 -18.81 -4.95
CA ILE A 178 14.70 -19.29 -6.18
C ILE A 178 14.59 -18.15 -7.21
N TYR A 179 14.11 -17.00 -6.79
CA TYR A 179 13.88 -15.85 -7.71
C TYR A 179 15.11 -14.95 -7.83
N LYS A 180 16.26 -15.36 -7.23
CA LYS A 180 17.53 -14.61 -7.23
C LYS A 180 17.35 -13.13 -6.86
N ASN A 181 16.53 -12.89 -5.84
CA ASN A 181 16.33 -11.56 -5.29
C ASN A 181 17.47 -11.24 -4.32
N LYS A 182 18.37 -10.35 -4.74
CA LYS A 182 19.52 -9.93 -3.92
C LYS A 182 19.13 -9.14 -2.66
N LYS A 183 17.93 -8.54 -2.65
CA LYS A 183 17.39 -7.82 -1.48
C LYS A 183 16.80 -8.84 -0.52
N SER A 184 17.52 -9.13 0.56
CA SER A 184 17.11 -10.12 1.57
C SER A 184 15.93 -9.66 2.43
N THR A 185 15.64 -8.36 2.49
CA THR A 185 14.52 -7.81 3.27
C THR A 185 13.20 -8.18 2.63
N TYR A 186 12.30 -8.74 3.42
CA TYR A 186 10.95 -9.07 2.99
C TYR A 186 10.16 -7.81 2.56
N ARG A 187 9.39 -7.94 1.47
CA ARG A 187 8.46 -6.92 0.98
C ARG A 187 7.15 -7.57 0.58
N ASN A 188 6.03 -6.95 0.98
CA ASN A 188 4.70 -7.40 0.58
C ASN A 188 4.52 -7.42 -0.95
N ASP A 189 5.10 -6.44 -1.65
CA ASP A 189 5.08 -6.38 -3.13
C ASP A 189 5.73 -7.61 -3.77
N HIS A 190 6.90 -8.01 -3.28
CA HIS A 190 7.59 -9.20 -3.78
C HIS A 190 6.83 -10.48 -3.44
N ALA A 191 6.28 -10.58 -2.22
CA ALA A 191 5.48 -11.74 -1.81
C ALA A 191 4.22 -11.87 -2.66
N LEU A 192 3.51 -10.76 -2.91
CA LEU A 192 2.36 -10.71 -3.81
C LEU A 192 2.73 -11.14 -5.23
N SER A 193 3.82 -10.58 -5.77
CA SER A 193 4.29 -10.88 -7.12
C SER A 193 4.60 -12.36 -7.32
N ILE A 194 5.28 -12.96 -6.35
CA ILE A 194 5.60 -14.40 -6.37
C ILE A 194 4.33 -15.23 -6.21
N ALA A 195 3.41 -14.83 -5.30
CA ALA A 195 2.15 -15.53 -5.09
C ALA A 195 1.28 -15.56 -6.35
N LEU A 196 1.15 -14.42 -7.03
CA LEU A 196 0.43 -14.32 -8.30
C LEU A 196 1.08 -15.20 -9.38
N GLY A 197 2.41 -15.19 -9.48
CA GLY A 197 3.13 -16.07 -10.39
C GLY A 197 2.85 -17.54 -10.12
N ILE A 198 2.90 -17.99 -8.86
CA ILE A 198 2.64 -19.38 -8.48
C ILE A 198 1.19 -19.77 -8.81
N VAL A 199 0.22 -18.95 -8.39
CA VAL A 199 -1.22 -19.26 -8.56
C VAL A 199 -1.62 -19.29 -10.03
N ASN A 200 -1.00 -18.44 -10.88
CA ASN A 200 -1.28 -18.35 -12.32
C ASN A 200 -0.35 -19.22 -13.18
N GLY A 201 0.46 -20.12 -12.58
CA GLY A 201 1.39 -20.97 -13.32
C GLY A 201 2.48 -20.19 -14.04
N HIS A 202 2.89 -19.03 -13.51
CA HIS A 202 3.89 -18.10 -14.09
C HIS A 202 3.51 -17.54 -15.46
N THR A 203 2.21 -17.53 -15.80
CA THR A 203 1.71 -16.78 -16.96
C THR A 203 1.58 -15.29 -16.61
N LEU A 204 1.52 -14.44 -17.64
CA LEU A 204 1.29 -13.00 -17.47
C LEU A 204 -0.20 -12.64 -17.39
N ASP A 205 -1.08 -13.63 -17.57
CA ASP A 205 -2.54 -13.46 -17.61
C ASP A 205 -3.10 -13.33 -16.18
N HIS A 206 -2.90 -12.18 -15.59
CA HIS A 206 -3.58 -11.81 -14.36
C HIS A 206 -4.22 -10.45 -14.50
N ASP A 207 -5.49 -10.37 -14.09
CA ASP A 207 -6.21 -9.10 -14.08
C ASP A 207 -5.53 -8.10 -13.16
N ALA A 208 -5.31 -6.88 -13.66
CA ALA A 208 -4.74 -5.77 -12.93
C ALA A 208 -5.78 -4.68 -12.66
N ILE A 209 -5.52 -3.83 -11.67
CA ILE A 209 -6.21 -2.54 -11.56
C ILE A 209 -5.96 -1.77 -12.86
N PRO A 210 -7.00 -1.28 -13.56
CA PRO A 210 -6.89 -0.81 -14.95
C PRO A 210 -6.22 0.57 -15.11
N TRP A 211 -5.56 1.06 -14.07
CA TRP A 211 -4.72 2.27 -14.10
C TRP A 211 -3.44 2.04 -13.31
N ASN A 212 -2.43 2.87 -13.55
CA ASN A 212 -1.15 2.78 -12.87
C ASN A 212 -1.22 3.41 -11.48
N LEU A 213 -0.44 2.90 -10.54
CA LEU A 213 -0.28 3.45 -9.21
C LEU A 213 0.50 4.77 -9.27
N ALA A 214 -0.16 5.88 -9.01
CA ALA A 214 0.51 7.16 -8.81
C ALA A 214 1.28 7.11 -7.49
N THR A 215 2.55 7.45 -7.49
CA THR A 215 3.44 7.34 -6.33
C THR A 215 4.24 8.63 -6.16
N LEU A 216 4.38 9.07 -4.91
CA LEU A 216 5.23 10.18 -4.52
C LEU A 216 6.41 9.64 -3.70
N THR A 217 7.63 9.84 -4.19
CA THR A 217 8.84 9.37 -3.51
C THR A 217 9.15 10.21 -2.26
N PRO A 218 9.92 9.67 -1.28
CA PRO A 218 10.23 10.39 -0.04
C PRO A 218 11.06 11.65 -0.24
N ALA A 219 11.75 11.77 -1.38
CA ALA A 219 12.60 12.93 -1.70
C ALA A 219 11.81 14.23 -1.96
N HIS A 220 10.51 14.12 -2.22
CA HIS A 220 9.65 15.24 -2.56
C HIS A 220 8.86 15.74 -1.36
N GLN A 221 8.64 17.07 -1.31
CA GLN A 221 7.84 17.69 -0.27
C GLN A 221 6.37 17.69 -0.68
N LEU A 222 5.49 17.41 0.27
CA LEU A 222 4.06 17.37 0.07
C LEU A 222 3.39 18.42 0.96
N GLN A 223 2.52 19.23 0.37
CA GLN A 223 1.71 20.23 1.07
C GLN A 223 0.25 20.08 0.68
N GLN A 224 -0.66 20.19 1.62
CA GLN A 224 -2.08 20.26 1.34
C GLN A 224 -2.50 21.71 1.12
N LEU A 225 -3.02 22.04 -0.06
CA LEU A 225 -3.51 23.40 -0.41
C LEU A 225 -4.99 23.59 -0.05
N GLY A 226 -5.74 22.49 -0.02
CA GLY A 226 -7.16 22.46 0.26
C GLY A 226 -7.69 21.02 0.26
N GLN A 227 -9.00 20.87 0.35
CA GLN A 227 -9.60 19.56 0.28
C GLN A 227 -9.28 18.91 -1.07
N ASP A 228 -8.65 17.73 -1.04
CA ASP A 228 -8.24 16.95 -2.23
C ASP A 228 -7.34 17.72 -3.22
N GLN A 229 -6.60 18.71 -2.72
CA GLN A 229 -5.66 19.51 -3.50
C GLN A 229 -4.31 19.49 -2.80
N TYR A 230 -3.28 19.13 -3.53
CA TYR A 230 -1.93 18.98 -3.00
C TYR A 230 -0.93 19.64 -3.92
N ARG A 231 0.10 20.25 -3.34
CA ARG A 231 1.30 20.72 -4.02
C ARG A 231 2.45 19.79 -3.70
N ILE A 232 3.18 19.42 -4.72
CA ILE A 232 4.38 18.63 -4.62
C ILE A 232 5.55 19.48 -5.10
N ASP A 233 6.47 19.81 -4.19
CA ASP A 233 7.71 20.50 -4.52
C ASP A 233 8.82 19.47 -4.71
N PHE A 234 9.55 19.56 -5.81
CA PHE A 234 10.56 18.59 -6.19
C PHE A 234 11.75 19.26 -6.90
N LYS A 235 12.88 18.56 -6.95
CA LYS A 235 14.04 18.97 -7.72
C LYS A 235 14.18 18.12 -8.97
N THR A 236 14.37 18.75 -10.10
CA THR A 236 14.72 18.07 -11.35
C THR A 236 16.15 17.53 -11.30
N SER A 237 16.53 16.68 -12.24
CA SER A 237 17.91 16.17 -12.42
C SER A 237 18.97 17.27 -12.49
N ASN A 238 18.58 18.47 -12.94
CA ASN A 238 19.46 19.67 -13.00
C ASN A 238 19.39 20.52 -11.73
N ASN A 239 18.91 19.98 -10.60
CA ASN A 239 18.75 20.69 -9.32
C ASN A 239 17.83 21.92 -9.37
N LYS A 240 17.03 22.10 -10.41
CA LYS A 240 16.04 23.16 -10.48
C LYS A 240 14.84 22.79 -9.59
N LEU A 241 14.45 23.71 -8.70
CA LEU A 241 13.24 23.57 -7.91
C LEU A 241 12.01 23.79 -8.79
N CYS A 242 11.11 22.84 -8.76
CA CYS A 242 9.84 22.84 -9.50
C CYS A 242 8.70 22.42 -8.55
N TRP A 243 7.47 22.62 -8.99
CA TRP A 243 6.29 22.12 -8.29
C TRP A 243 5.23 21.67 -9.27
N ILE A 244 4.35 20.79 -8.79
CA ILE A 244 3.12 20.38 -9.47
C ILE A 244 1.95 20.43 -8.48
N ASP A 245 0.82 20.93 -8.93
CA ASP A 245 -0.42 20.89 -8.16
C ASP A 245 -1.30 19.77 -8.70
N ILE A 246 -1.70 18.85 -7.82
CA ILE A 246 -2.61 17.74 -8.12
C ILE A 246 -3.95 17.96 -7.41
N LYS A 247 -5.03 17.56 -8.06
CA LYS A 247 -6.39 17.70 -7.54
C LYS A 247 -7.24 16.50 -7.89
N ASN A 248 -7.99 16.00 -6.90
CA ASN A 248 -8.90 14.88 -7.08
C ASN A 248 -8.21 13.64 -7.70
N GLN A 249 -6.99 13.39 -7.32
CA GLN A 249 -6.17 12.26 -7.79
C GLN A 249 -5.65 11.47 -6.59
N ASP A 250 -5.87 10.16 -6.60
CA ASP A 250 -5.33 9.26 -5.61
C ASP A 250 -3.84 9.00 -5.85
N PHE A 251 -3.07 8.88 -4.78
CA PHE A 251 -1.63 8.57 -4.88
C PHE A 251 -1.07 7.93 -3.60
N HIS A 252 0.02 7.21 -3.73
CA HIS A 252 0.78 6.63 -2.62
C HIS A 252 1.88 7.59 -2.17
N ALA A 253 1.77 8.15 -0.98
CA ALA A 253 2.77 9.03 -0.39
C ALA A 253 3.83 8.21 0.37
N MET A 254 4.95 7.85 -0.29
CA MET A 254 6.01 7.06 0.34
C MET A 254 6.74 7.82 1.46
N GLY A 255 6.78 9.15 1.43
CA GLY A 255 7.32 10.02 2.47
C GLY A 255 6.35 10.20 3.64
N LYS A 256 6.60 9.52 4.77
CA LYS A 256 5.71 9.51 5.95
C LYS A 256 5.75 10.82 6.72
N LYS A 257 6.89 11.52 6.71
CA LYS A 257 7.09 12.76 7.44
C LYS A 257 6.14 13.86 6.95
N HIS A 258 6.16 14.16 5.65
CA HIS A 258 5.32 15.21 5.07
C HIS A 258 3.83 14.88 5.15
N LEU A 259 3.45 13.62 4.93
CA LEU A 259 2.07 13.20 5.13
C LEU A 259 1.66 13.30 6.60
N GLY A 260 2.55 12.94 7.53
CA GLY A 260 2.34 13.08 8.98
C GLY A 260 2.11 14.54 9.39
N ASP A 261 2.86 15.49 8.83
CA ASP A 261 2.69 16.91 9.06
C ASP A 261 1.31 17.41 8.59
N ILE A 262 0.85 16.96 7.42
CA ILE A 262 -0.50 17.26 6.92
C ILE A 262 -1.57 16.73 7.87
N VAL A 263 -1.45 15.47 8.28
CA VAL A 263 -2.40 14.79 9.18
C VAL A 263 -2.41 15.48 10.56
N ALA A 264 -1.25 15.94 11.04
CA ALA A 264 -1.15 16.68 12.30
C ALA A 264 -1.90 18.02 12.28
N ASN A 265 -1.91 18.69 11.13
CA ASN A 265 -2.56 19.99 10.94
C ASN A 265 -4.05 19.87 10.56
N SER A 266 -4.53 18.67 10.24
CA SER A 266 -5.93 18.40 9.85
C SER A 266 -6.82 17.97 11.01
N ALA A 267 -6.30 17.87 12.22
CA ALA A 267 -6.96 17.36 13.44
C ALA A 267 -7.64 18.47 14.25
#